data_25ac1fcd1b3c8b5330a519fa16304b00
#
_entry.id   25ac1fcd1b3c8b5330a519fa16304b00
#
_cell.length_a   1.000
_cell.length_b   1.000
_cell.length_c   1.000
_cell.angle_alpha   90.00
_cell.angle_beta   90.00
_cell.angle_gamma   90.00
#
_symmetry.space_group_name_H-M   'P 1'
#
loop_
_entity.id
_entity.type
_entity.pdbx_description
1 polymer ?
#
loop_
_entity_poly.entity_id
_entity_poly.type
_entity_poly.pdbx_seq_one_letter_code
_entity_poly.pdbx_strand_id
1 'polypeptide(L)'
;MSMPREPEGDHQALEFTAHEEECAVCGGSLQITQWRGRALWRLDGLHLLTLRDKRCADHGCTGRTLVHRPPEEHCFAQKHDRLGLDVLFEIGERRLRDDLSFAAIHAQLVERGIDITERTVSNAFQRFLALMRCRAGDTAKVQKKLRRRGGMVVLIDGVQFDDHSPVLYVVTDTLSHTTLFAERHEVRSAAALAPMLERLKAMNVPILAFVTD
;
A
#
# COMPACT_ATOMS: atom_id res chain seq x y z
N MET A 1 -23.20 -11.53 19.82
CA MET A 1 -22.22 -10.66 19.13
C MET A 1 -21.47 -9.94 20.22
N SER A 2 -20.21 -10.27 20.48
CA SER A 2 -19.41 -9.56 21.49
C SER A 2 -18.74 -8.36 20.83
N MET A 3 -19.03 -7.18 21.35
CA MET A 3 -18.19 -6.00 21.09
C MET A 3 -16.76 -6.32 21.53
N PRO A 4 -15.74 -5.87 20.80
CA PRO A 4 -14.36 -6.00 21.27
C PRO A 4 -14.27 -5.32 22.64
N ARG A 5 -13.51 -5.94 23.58
CA ARG A 5 -13.19 -5.29 24.85
C ARG A 5 -12.55 -3.94 24.53
N GLU A 6 -13.09 -2.88 25.12
CA GLU A 6 -12.45 -1.58 25.07
C GLU A 6 -11.04 -1.72 25.64
N PRO A 7 -10.01 -1.28 24.91
CA PRO A 7 -8.65 -1.27 25.44
C PRO A 7 -8.58 -0.31 26.63
N GLU A 8 -7.82 -0.68 27.65
CA GLU A 8 -7.51 0.20 28.76
C GLU A 8 -6.60 1.34 28.27
N GLY A 9 -7.01 2.58 28.44
CA GLY A 9 -6.26 3.79 28.09
C GLY A 9 -7.03 4.80 27.24
N ASP A 10 -6.45 5.96 27.06
CA ASP A 10 -7.01 7.01 26.21
C ASP A 10 -7.03 6.54 24.74
N HIS A 11 -8.19 6.58 24.12
CA HIS A 11 -8.38 6.19 22.73
C HIS A 11 -9.34 7.13 22.02
N GLN A 12 -9.19 7.26 20.72
CA GLN A 12 -10.12 7.97 19.86
C GLN A 12 -11.13 6.98 19.25
N ALA A 13 -12.42 7.22 19.48
CA ALA A 13 -13.48 6.43 18.88
C ALA A 13 -13.88 7.01 17.51
N LEU A 14 -13.87 6.17 16.47
CA LEU A 14 -14.30 6.51 15.12
C LEU A 14 -15.37 5.54 14.65
N GLU A 15 -16.49 6.06 14.15
CA GLU A 15 -17.59 5.26 13.66
C GLU A 15 -17.81 5.50 12.16
N PHE A 16 -17.89 4.42 11.41
CA PHE A 16 -18.17 4.45 9.98
C PHE A 16 -19.31 3.49 9.62
N THR A 17 -20.17 3.94 8.71
CA THR A 17 -21.30 3.15 8.21
C THR A 17 -21.16 3.03 6.68
N ALA A 18 -21.47 1.86 6.13
CA ALA A 18 -21.50 1.68 4.67
C ALA A 18 -22.37 2.76 4.00
N HIS A 19 -21.86 3.36 2.93
CA HIS A 19 -22.46 4.53 2.27
C HIS A 19 -23.69 4.18 1.44
N GLU A 20 -23.76 2.96 0.91
CA GLU A 20 -24.86 2.54 0.05
C GLU A 20 -26.17 2.49 0.87
N GLU A 21 -27.24 2.98 0.26
CA GLU A 21 -28.59 2.99 0.85
C GLU A 21 -29.51 1.98 0.17
N GLU A 22 -29.23 1.64 -1.10
CA GLU A 22 -30.09 0.79 -1.91
C GLU A 22 -29.35 -0.47 -2.38
N CYS A 23 -30.09 -1.58 -2.47
CA CYS A 23 -29.57 -2.84 -2.96
C CYS A 23 -29.45 -2.79 -4.49
N ALA A 24 -28.27 -3.04 -5.03
CA ALA A 24 -28.01 -3.07 -6.47
C ALA A 24 -28.78 -4.16 -7.24
N VAL A 25 -29.37 -5.15 -6.53
CA VAL A 25 -30.08 -6.27 -7.16
C VAL A 25 -31.60 -6.01 -7.24
N CYS A 26 -32.21 -5.52 -6.16
CA CYS A 26 -33.66 -5.35 -6.10
C CYS A 26 -34.13 -3.89 -5.93
N GLY A 27 -33.20 -2.93 -5.75
CA GLY A 27 -33.54 -1.52 -5.49
C GLY A 27 -34.10 -1.28 -4.08
N GLY A 28 -34.26 -2.32 -3.25
CA GLY A 28 -34.77 -2.19 -1.88
C GLY A 28 -33.72 -1.59 -0.93
N SER A 29 -34.16 -1.14 0.24
CA SER A 29 -33.28 -0.51 1.23
C SER A 29 -32.23 -1.49 1.79
N LEU A 30 -31.05 -0.96 2.12
CA LEU A 30 -30.03 -1.65 2.89
C LEU A 30 -30.17 -1.31 4.37
N GLN A 31 -29.97 -2.29 5.23
CA GLN A 31 -30.02 -2.13 6.68
C GLN A 31 -28.74 -2.60 7.35
N ILE A 32 -28.38 -2.00 8.48
CA ILE A 32 -27.24 -2.43 9.30
C ILE A 32 -27.51 -3.82 9.85
N THR A 33 -26.65 -4.77 9.51
CA THR A 33 -26.78 -6.17 9.93
C THR A 33 -25.61 -6.64 10.77
N GLN A 34 -24.50 -5.94 10.73
CA GLN A 34 -23.30 -6.33 11.45
C GLN A 34 -22.54 -5.11 11.95
N TRP A 35 -22.06 -5.22 13.19
CA TRP A 35 -21.14 -4.26 13.79
C TRP A 35 -19.80 -4.95 13.99
N ARG A 36 -18.72 -4.32 13.56
CA ARG A 36 -17.35 -4.81 13.73
C ARG A 36 -16.55 -3.76 14.47
N GLY A 37 -15.92 -4.15 15.57
CA GLY A 37 -14.97 -3.31 16.29
C GLY A 37 -13.54 -3.68 15.93
N ARG A 38 -12.66 -2.67 15.88
CA ARG A 38 -11.24 -2.83 15.57
C ARG A 38 -10.40 -1.79 16.30
N ALA A 39 -9.43 -2.26 17.08
CA ALA A 39 -8.42 -1.40 17.68
C ALA A 39 -7.26 -1.23 16.68
N LEU A 40 -6.81 0.02 16.50
CA LEU A 40 -5.80 0.40 15.53
C LEU A 40 -4.81 1.39 16.12
N TRP A 41 -3.53 1.04 16.13
CA TRP A 41 -2.46 1.96 16.47
C TRP A 41 -2.14 2.88 15.30
N ARG A 42 -2.23 4.18 15.54
CA ARG A 42 -1.83 5.24 14.61
C ARG A 42 -0.72 6.09 15.22
N LEU A 43 -0.12 6.97 14.44
CA LEU A 43 0.93 7.87 14.93
C LEU A 43 0.46 8.86 16.01
N ASP A 44 -0.84 9.13 16.04
CA ASP A 44 -1.53 9.99 17.00
C ASP A 44 -2.17 9.23 18.18
N GLY A 45 -1.94 7.91 18.28
CA GLY A 45 -2.41 7.09 19.39
C GLY A 45 -3.30 5.90 19.00
N LEU A 46 -3.99 5.35 19.99
CA LEU A 46 -4.91 4.21 19.82
C LEU A 46 -6.28 4.69 19.34
N HIS A 47 -6.76 4.09 18.25
CA HIS A 47 -8.08 4.33 17.68
C HIS A 47 -8.96 3.10 17.79
N LEU A 48 -10.21 3.29 18.20
CA LEU A 48 -11.27 2.28 18.13
C LEU A 48 -12.17 2.57 16.94
N LEU A 49 -12.10 1.72 15.93
CA LEU A 49 -12.98 1.79 14.78
C LEU A 49 -14.23 0.95 15.04
N THR A 50 -15.40 1.56 14.98
CA THR A 50 -16.70 0.89 14.92
C THR A 50 -17.21 0.94 13.49
N LEU A 51 -17.33 -0.22 12.87
CA LEU A 51 -17.70 -0.38 11.46
C LEU A 51 -19.10 -1.00 11.38
N ARG A 52 -20.00 -0.34 10.67
CA ARG A 52 -21.39 -0.80 10.50
C ARG A 52 -21.59 -1.27 9.07
N ASP A 53 -21.67 -2.60 8.91
CA ASP A 53 -21.89 -3.23 7.60
C ASP A 53 -23.38 -3.33 7.31
N LYS A 54 -23.79 -3.06 6.05
CA LYS A 54 -25.16 -3.15 5.59
C LYS A 54 -25.40 -4.35 4.66
N ARG A 55 -26.63 -4.85 4.64
CA ARG A 55 -27.12 -5.84 3.69
C ARG A 55 -28.55 -5.50 3.27
N CYS A 56 -29.00 -6.11 2.17
CA CYS A 56 -30.39 -5.95 1.72
C CYS A 56 -31.38 -6.31 2.83
N ALA A 57 -32.38 -5.46 3.04
CA ALA A 57 -33.44 -5.70 4.04
C ALA A 57 -34.35 -6.85 3.62
N ASP A 58 -34.55 -7.04 2.32
CA ASP A 58 -35.37 -8.15 1.79
C ASP A 58 -34.64 -9.49 1.95
N HIS A 59 -35.23 -10.37 2.76
CA HIS A 59 -34.71 -11.71 3.03
C HIS A 59 -34.75 -12.66 1.82
N GLY A 60 -35.65 -12.41 0.86
CA GLY A 60 -35.78 -13.18 -0.39
C GLY A 60 -34.83 -12.73 -1.49
N CYS A 61 -34.19 -11.57 -1.33
CA CYS A 61 -33.31 -11.02 -2.34
C CYS A 61 -31.94 -11.74 -2.37
N THR A 62 -31.49 -12.15 -3.55
CA THR A 62 -30.15 -12.74 -3.75
C THR A 62 -29.02 -11.77 -3.41
N GLY A 63 -29.27 -10.45 -3.51
CA GLY A 63 -28.35 -9.41 -3.08
C GLY A 63 -28.08 -9.35 -1.58
N ARG A 64 -28.86 -10.07 -0.75
CA ARG A 64 -28.63 -10.15 0.70
C ARG A 64 -27.32 -10.85 1.08
N THR A 65 -26.73 -11.64 0.20
CA THR A 65 -25.42 -12.24 0.40
C THR A 65 -24.28 -11.23 0.29
N LEU A 66 -24.51 -10.11 -0.40
CA LEU A 66 -23.53 -9.03 -0.53
C LEU A 66 -23.47 -8.23 0.77
N VAL A 67 -22.25 -8.02 1.26
CA VAL A 67 -21.98 -7.20 2.43
C VAL A 67 -21.38 -5.88 1.98
N HIS A 68 -22.11 -4.79 2.20
CA HIS A 68 -21.62 -3.44 1.99
C HIS A 68 -20.85 -2.98 3.20
N ARG A 69 -19.61 -2.54 2.99
CA ARG A 69 -18.68 -2.15 4.07
C ARG A 69 -18.31 -0.68 3.95
N PRO A 70 -18.05 0.01 5.07
CA PRO A 70 -17.52 1.36 5.03
C PRO A 70 -16.19 1.39 4.25
N PRO A 71 -16.07 2.19 3.18
CA PRO A 71 -14.82 2.28 2.40
C PRO A 71 -13.68 2.93 3.19
N GLU A 72 -14.00 3.71 4.22
CA GLU A 72 -13.04 4.39 5.09
C GLU A 72 -12.13 3.40 5.82
N GLU A 73 -12.59 2.18 6.12
CA GLU A 73 -11.75 1.15 6.74
C GLU A 73 -10.40 0.99 6.02
N HIS A 74 -10.42 1.03 4.68
CA HIS A 74 -9.23 0.87 3.85
C HIS A 74 -8.31 2.09 3.82
N CYS A 75 -8.83 3.27 4.21
CA CYS A 75 -8.03 4.48 4.32
C CYS A 75 -7.18 4.49 5.59
N PHE A 76 -7.58 3.76 6.61
CA PHE A 76 -6.89 3.73 7.90
C PHE A 76 -5.91 2.59 8.03
N ALA A 77 -6.25 1.40 7.57
CA ALA A 77 -5.41 0.22 7.72
C ALA A 77 -5.72 -0.89 6.71
N GLN A 78 -4.77 -1.79 6.54
CA GLN A 78 -5.01 -3.03 5.80
C GLN A 78 -5.97 -3.96 6.57
N LYS A 79 -6.63 -4.85 5.84
CA LYS A 79 -7.52 -5.86 6.42
C LYS A 79 -6.79 -6.66 7.50
N HIS A 80 -7.40 -6.78 8.67
CA HIS A 80 -6.87 -7.51 9.85
C HIS A 80 -5.57 -6.95 10.45
N ASP A 81 -5.11 -5.77 10.04
CA ASP A 81 -3.93 -5.15 10.63
C ASP A 81 -4.29 -4.37 11.90
N ARG A 82 -3.38 -4.36 12.87
CA ARG A 82 -3.46 -3.56 14.10
C ARG A 82 -2.73 -2.22 13.97
N LEU A 83 -1.97 -2.03 12.89
CA LEU A 83 -1.25 -0.80 12.62
C LEU A 83 -1.96 -0.01 11.53
N GLY A 84 -2.04 1.30 11.73
CA GLY A 84 -2.49 2.24 10.73
C GLY A 84 -1.54 2.31 9.54
N LEU A 85 -2.05 2.73 8.39
CA LEU A 85 -1.22 2.95 7.21
C LEU A 85 -0.14 4.02 7.47
N ASP A 86 -0.45 5.03 8.30
CA ASP A 86 0.50 6.07 8.72
C ASP A 86 1.71 5.48 9.47
N VAL A 87 1.49 4.58 10.44
CA VAL A 87 2.57 3.87 11.14
C VAL A 87 3.37 3.00 10.16
N LEU A 88 2.67 2.32 9.24
CA LEU A 88 3.32 1.48 8.24
C LEU A 88 4.26 2.30 7.32
N PHE A 89 3.80 3.47 6.87
CA PHE A 89 4.59 4.39 6.06
C PHE A 89 5.75 5.00 6.84
N GLU A 90 5.55 5.39 8.10
CA GLU A 90 6.62 5.90 8.98
C GLU A 90 7.74 4.87 9.13
N ILE A 91 7.42 3.59 9.40
CA ILE A 91 8.41 2.50 9.49
C ILE A 91 9.19 2.39 8.18
N GLY A 92 8.49 2.44 7.04
CA GLY A 92 9.10 2.38 5.72
C GLY A 92 10.05 3.54 5.44
N GLU A 93 9.63 4.75 5.76
CA GLU A 93 10.43 5.97 5.58
C GLU A 93 11.67 5.99 6.45
N ARG A 94 11.52 5.68 7.75
CA ARG A 94 12.64 5.61 8.69
C ARG A 94 13.67 4.56 8.27
N ARG A 95 13.21 3.42 7.76
CA ARG A 95 14.12 2.35 7.33
C ARG A 95 14.84 2.68 6.02
N LEU A 96 14.14 3.26 5.03
CA LEU A 96 14.71 3.48 3.69
C LEU A 96 15.42 4.83 3.54
N ARG A 97 14.92 5.88 4.18
CA ARG A 97 15.47 7.22 4.05
C ARG A 97 16.50 7.52 5.12
N ASP A 98 16.18 7.15 6.38
CA ASP A 98 17.02 7.50 7.54
C ASP A 98 17.95 6.34 7.93
N ASP A 99 17.89 5.19 7.23
CA ASP A 99 18.66 3.96 7.43
C ASP A 99 18.67 3.44 8.89
N LEU A 100 17.59 3.68 9.62
CA LEU A 100 17.48 3.25 11.01
C LEU A 100 17.28 1.73 11.11
N SER A 101 17.89 1.10 12.13
CA SER A 101 17.63 -0.30 12.45
C SER A 101 16.20 -0.51 12.94
N PHE A 102 15.67 -1.75 12.84
CA PHE A 102 14.34 -2.07 13.36
C PHE A 102 14.24 -1.83 14.88
N ALA A 103 15.29 -2.09 15.63
CA ALA A 103 15.37 -1.79 17.05
C ALA A 103 15.26 -0.28 17.35
N ALA A 104 15.93 0.57 16.56
CA ALA A 104 15.83 2.02 16.71
C ALA A 104 14.44 2.54 16.36
N ILE A 105 13.83 2.04 15.26
CA ILE A 105 12.46 2.39 14.87
C ILE A 105 11.46 1.94 15.94
N HIS A 106 11.62 0.72 16.47
CA HIS A 106 10.80 0.21 17.57
C HIS A 106 10.86 1.12 18.78
N ALA A 107 12.08 1.51 19.24
CA ALA A 107 12.24 2.39 20.38
C ALA A 107 11.51 3.74 20.19
N GLN A 108 11.62 4.36 19.00
CA GLN A 108 10.91 5.60 18.68
C GLN A 108 9.38 5.45 18.70
N LEU A 109 8.84 4.32 18.23
CA LEU A 109 7.41 4.06 18.23
C LEU A 109 6.87 3.80 19.64
N VAL A 110 7.63 3.08 20.46
CA VAL A 110 7.29 2.86 21.89
C VAL A 110 7.33 4.17 22.66
N GLU A 111 8.31 5.05 22.41
CA GLU A 111 8.36 6.40 23.02
C GLU A 111 7.12 7.24 22.66
N ARG A 112 6.52 7.03 21.49
CA ARG A 112 5.24 7.64 21.08
C ARG A 112 4.01 6.93 21.66
N GLY A 113 4.20 5.93 22.53
CA GLY A 113 3.10 5.17 23.15
C GLY A 113 2.51 4.07 22.28
N ILE A 114 3.11 3.73 21.15
CA ILE A 114 2.63 2.65 20.28
C ILE A 114 3.13 1.31 20.81
N ASP A 115 2.22 0.50 21.36
CA ASP A 115 2.56 -0.81 21.94
C ASP A 115 2.71 -1.88 20.84
N ILE A 116 3.95 -2.07 20.42
CA ILE A 116 4.35 -3.08 19.41
C ILE A 116 5.67 -3.72 19.78
N THR A 117 5.99 -4.84 19.13
CA THR A 117 7.30 -5.51 19.26
C THR A 117 8.19 -5.18 18.07
N GLU A 118 9.52 -5.32 18.25
CA GLU A 118 10.48 -5.17 17.14
C GLU A 118 10.17 -6.11 15.96
N ARG A 119 9.73 -7.35 16.24
CA ARG A 119 9.26 -8.27 15.21
C ARG A 119 8.06 -7.71 14.41
N THR A 120 7.16 -7.00 15.10
CA THR A 120 6.03 -6.34 14.43
C THR A 120 6.52 -5.23 13.51
N VAL A 121 7.54 -4.46 13.90
CA VAL A 121 8.17 -3.44 13.05
C VAL A 121 8.76 -4.06 11.79
N SER A 122 9.53 -5.16 11.92
CA SER A 122 10.09 -5.88 10.77
C SER A 122 9.00 -6.41 9.84
N ASN A 123 7.94 -7.02 10.38
CA ASN A 123 6.81 -7.51 9.58
C ASN A 123 6.04 -6.37 8.90
N ALA A 124 5.86 -5.23 9.57
CA ALA A 124 5.25 -4.04 9.01
C ALA A 124 6.07 -3.48 7.84
N PHE A 125 7.39 -3.47 7.95
CA PHE A 125 8.27 -3.08 6.86
C PHE A 125 8.09 -3.97 5.62
N GLN A 126 7.97 -5.30 5.79
CA GLN A 126 7.70 -6.20 4.65
C GLN A 126 6.35 -5.90 3.97
N ARG A 127 5.32 -5.55 4.75
CA ARG A 127 4.01 -5.10 4.21
C ARG A 127 4.13 -3.78 3.47
N PHE A 128 4.88 -2.82 4.02
CA PHE A 128 5.18 -1.56 3.34
C PHE A 128 5.84 -1.82 1.98
N LEU A 129 6.86 -2.67 1.91
CA LEU A 129 7.49 -3.05 0.65
C LEU A 129 6.52 -3.70 -0.34
N ALA A 130 5.60 -4.54 0.14
CA ALA A 130 4.56 -5.14 -0.70
C ALA A 130 3.62 -4.07 -1.28
N LEU A 131 3.19 -3.08 -0.48
CA LEU A 131 2.38 -1.95 -0.95
C LEU A 131 3.12 -1.10 -1.99
N MET A 132 4.40 -0.83 -1.76
CA MET A 132 5.23 -0.09 -2.71
C MET A 132 5.38 -0.84 -4.04
N ARG A 133 5.52 -2.17 -4.00
CA ARG A 133 5.54 -3.01 -5.22
C ARG A 133 4.21 -2.96 -5.97
N CYS A 134 3.08 -3.03 -5.28
CA CYS A 134 1.75 -2.90 -5.89
C CYS A 134 1.60 -1.52 -6.58
N ARG A 135 2.05 -0.45 -5.93
CA ARG A 135 2.02 0.91 -6.49
C ARG A 135 2.93 1.05 -7.73
N ALA A 136 4.13 0.49 -7.67
CA ALA A 136 5.05 0.47 -8.81
C ALA A 136 4.51 -0.35 -9.98
N GLY A 137 3.64 -1.34 -9.71
CA GLY A 137 2.98 -2.17 -10.72
C GLY A 137 1.79 -1.54 -11.43
N ASP A 138 1.34 -0.33 -11.06
CA ASP A 138 0.24 0.38 -11.74
C ASP A 138 0.71 0.99 -13.08
N THR A 139 1.13 0.09 -13.97
CA THR A 139 1.68 0.40 -15.29
C THR A 139 0.71 1.22 -16.13
N ALA A 140 -0.60 0.96 -16.04
CA ALA A 140 -1.61 1.66 -16.83
C ALA A 140 -1.69 3.15 -16.48
N LYS A 141 -1.64 3.48 -15.17
CA LYS A 141 -1.66 4.87 -14.69
C LYS A 141 -0.39 5.62 -15.09
N VAL A 142 0.76 4.97 -14.96
CA VAL A 142 2.05 5.50 -15.37
C VAL A 142 2.06 5.74 -16.89
N GLN A 143 1.65 4.76 -17.70
CA GLN A 143 1.54 4.88 -19.15
C GLN A 143 0.65 6.06 -19.57
N LYS A 144 -0.55 6.19 -18.95
CA LYS A 144 -1.47 7.30 -19.24
C LYS A 144 -0.82 8.66 -18.97
N LYS A 145 -0.09 8.79 -17.84
CA LYS A 145 0.64 10.03 -17.50
C LYS A 145 1.74 10.35 -18.52
N LEU A 146 2.54 9.35 -18.88
CA LEU A 146 3.64 9.50 -19.84
C LEU A 146 3.14 9.85 -21.24
N ARG A 147 2.07 9.20 -21.71
CA ARG A 147 1.45 9.51 -23.02
C ARG A 147 0.88 10.93 -23.08
N ARG A 148 0.24 11.41 -22.00
CA ARG A 148 -0.27 12.79 -21.93
C ARG A 148 0.84 13.84 -22.06
N ARG A 149 2.06 13.51 -21.63
CA ARG A 149 3.23 14.37 -21.73
C ARG A 149 3.95 14.25 -23.07
N GLY A 150 3.57 13.29 -23.91
CA GLY A 150 4.17 13.06 -25.23
C GLY A 150 5.30 12.03 -25.24
N GLY A 151 5.66 11.43 -24.11
CA GLY A 151 6.68 10.39 -24.06
C GLY A 151 7.48 10.35 -22.76
N MET A 152 8.56 9.58 -22.78
CA MET A 152 9.48 9.38 -21.65
C MET A 152 10.94 9.55 -22.07
N VAL A 153 11.76 10.02 -21.14
CA VAL A 153 13.23 10.00 -21.22
C VAL A 153 13.75 8.97 -20.25
N VAL A 154 14.32 7.90 -20.76
CA VAL A 154 14.64 6.69 -20.00
C VAL A 154 16.08 6.75 -19.51
N LEU A 155 16.26 6.61 -18.18
CA LEU A 155 17.52 6.31 -17.54
C LEU A 155 17.49 4.84 -17.11
N ILE A 156 18.53 4.09 -17.44
CA ILE A 156 18.77 2.73 -16.91
C ILE A 156 20.04 2.82 -16.09
N ASP A 157 19.88 2.70 -14.78
CA ASP A 157 20.98 2.71 -13.82
C ASP A 157 21.16 1.32 -13.20
N GLY A 158 22.43 0.86 -13.11
CA GLY A 158 22.78 -0.43 -12.55
C GLY A 158 23.50 -0.28 -11.21
N VAL A 159 22.79 -0.52 -10.10
CA VAL A 159 23.33 -0.46 -8.76
C VAL A 159 23.83 -1.84 -8.34
N GLN A 160 25.09 -1.93 -7.91
CA GLN A 160 25.70 -3.12 -7.35
C GLN A 160 26.28 -2.76 -5.98
N PHE A 161 25.86 -3.48 -4.94
CA PHE A 161 26.22 -3.14 -3.56
C PHE A 161 27.65 -3.59 -3.19
N ASP A 162 28.11 -4.68 -3.81
CA ASP A 162 29.47 -5.20 -3.71
C ASP A 162 29.79 -6.05 -4.97
N ASP A 163 31.06 -6.42 -5.15
CA ASP A 163 31.55 -7.12 -6.35
C ASP A 163 30.92 -8.53 -6.54
N HIS A 164 30.27 -9.07 -5.54
CA HIS A 164 29.64 -10.39 -5.54
C HIS A 164 28.12 -10.33 -5.53
N SER A 165 27.55 -9.13 -5.32
CA SER A 165 26.10 -8.92 -5.32
C SER A 165 25.55 -8.88 -6.75
N PRO A 166 24.33 -9.40 -6.95
CA PRO A 166 23.60 -9.18 -8.19
C PRO A 166 23.38 -7.71 -8.47
N VAL A 167 23.36 -7.34 -9.73
CA VAL A 167 23.10 -5.97 -10.17
C VAL A 167 21.60 -5.72 -10.13
N LEU A 168 21.18 -4.65 -9.47
CA LEU A 168 19.83 -4.12 -9.54
C LEU A 168 19.77 -3.02 -10.60
N TYR A 169 19.16 -3.32 -11.74
CA TYR A 169 18.86 -2.29 -12.73
C TYR A 169 17.58 -1.56 -12.37
N VAL A 170 17.65 -0.24 -12.33
CA VAL A 170 16.51 0.64 -12.07
C VAL A 170 16.24 1.45 -13.33
N VAL A 171 15.03 1.30 -13.87
CA VAL A 171 14.59 2.01 -15.07
C VAL A 171 13.67 3.15 -14.66
N THR A 172 14.08 4.37 -14.95
CA THR A 172 13.41 5.60 -14.50
C THR A 172 13.11 6.52 -15.69
N ASP A 173 11.94 7.16 -15.68
CA ASP A 173 11.69 8.31 -16.51
C ASP A 173 12.24 9.56 -15.82
N THR A 174 13.28 10.17 -16.40
CA THR A 174 13.99 11.30 -15.79
C THR A 174 13.14 12.58 -15.72
N LEU A 175 12.20 12.77 -16.64
CA LEU A 175 11.34 13.96 -16.66
C LEU A 175 10.30 13.99 -15.54
N SER A 176 9.85 12.85 -15.08
CA SER A 176 8.87 12.76 -13.97
C SER A 176 9.46 12.18 -12.70
N HIS A 177 10.73 11.81 -12.70
CA HIS A 177 11.39 11.09 -11.61
C HIS A 177 10.61 9.84 -11.17
N THR A 178 9.97 9.18 -12.16
CA THR A 178 9.14 8.00 -11.89
C THR A 178 9.93 6.76 -12.23
N THR A 179 10.15 5.89 -11.25
CA THR A 179 10.68 4.55 -11.50
C THR A 179 9.62 3.74 -12.24
N LEU A 180 9.95 3.28 -13.44
CA LEU A 180 9.07 2.48 -14.29
C LEU A 180 9.04 1.04 -13.82
N PHE A 181 10.21 0.47 -13.56
CA PHE A 181 10.41 -0.85 -12.95
C PHE A 181 11.88 -1.01 -12.52
N ALA A 182 12.15 -2.06 -11.75
CA ALA A 182 13.49 -2.49 -11.41
C ALA A 182 13.60 -4.01 -11.57
N GLU A 183 14.76 -4.49 -12.02
CA GLU A 183 15.03 -5.92 -12.25
C GLU A 183 16.40 -6.31 -11.71
N ARG A 184 16.47 -7.47 -11.09
CA ARG A 184 17.71 -8.02 -10.55
C ARG A 184 18.30 -9.00 -11.54
N HIS A 185 19.59 -8.85 -11.83
CA HIS A 185 20.35 -9.73 -12.68
C HIS A 185 21.63 -10.18 -12.01
N GLU A 186 22.03 -11.44 -12.21
CA GLU A 186 23.21 -12.02 -11.56
C GLU A 186 24.52 -11.39 -12.08
N VAL A 187 24.53 -10.90 -13.31
CA VAL A 187 25.72 -10.33 -13.95
C VAL A 187 25.41 -9.03 -14.67
N ARG A 188 26.33 -8.09 -14.58
CA ARG A 188 26.29 -6.87 -15.40
C ARG A 188 26.63 -7.21 -16.84
N SER A 189 25.65 -7.23 -17.75
CA SER A 189 25.85 -7.56 -19.14
C SER A 189 24.87 -6.86 -20.06
N ALA A 190 25.26 -6.67 -21.33
CA ALA A 190 24.35 -6.16 -22.35
C ALA A 190 23.13 -7.06 -22.57
N ALA A 191 23.28 -8.37 -22.38
CA ALA A 191 22.17 -9.33 -22.47
C ALA A 191 21.09 -9.11 -21.42
N ALA A 192 21.45 -8.58 -20.23
CA ALA A 192 20.50 -8.24 -19.19
C ALA A 192 19.61 -7.03 -19.58
N LEU A 193 20.06 -6.18 -20.50
CA LEU A 193 19.30 -5.00 -20.93
C LEU A 193 18.20 -5.33 -21.95
N ALA A 194 18.38 -6.40 -22.73
CA ALA A 194 17.44 -6.75 -23.81
C ALA A 194 15.99 -6.95 -23.32
N PRO A 195 15.70 -7.78 -22.27
CA PRO A 195 14.35 -7.93 -21.76
C PRO A 195 13.76 -6.63 -21.20
N MET A 196 14.59 -5.76 -20.61
CA MET A 196 14.15 -4.46 -20.11
C MET A 196 13.74 -3.52 -21.24
N LEU A 197 14.48 -3.51 -22.36
CA LEU A 197 14.13 -2.75 -23.57
C LEU A 197 12.82 -3.25 -24.19
N GLU A 198 12.61 -4.57 -24.25
CA GLU A 198 11.35 -5.15 -24.72
C GLU A 198 10.17 -4.76 -23.80
N ARG A 199 10.39 -4.75 -22.49
CA ARG A 199 9.38 -4.29 -21.53
C ARG A 199 9.05 -2.81 -21.69
N LEU A 200 10.04 -1.96 -21.96
CA LEU A 200 9.83 -0.54 -22.28
C LEU A 200 9.01 -0.37 -23.56
N LYS A 201 9.33 -1.11 -24.62
CA LYS A 201 8.55 -1.10 -25.88
C LYS A 201 7.11 -1.55 -25.64
N ALA A 202 6.89 -2.59 -24.84
CA ALA A 202 5.57 -3.11 -24.49
C ALA A 202 4.70 -2.08 -23.73
N MET A 203 5.30 -1.05 -23.11
CA MET A 203 4.54 0.05 -22.50
C MET A 203 3.81 0.90 -23.55
N ASN A 204 4.19 0.81 -24.82
CA ASN A 204 3.58 1.56 -25.92
C ASN A 204 3.50 3.08 -25.60
N VAL A 205 4.60 3.64 -25.11
CA VAL A 205 4.81 5.06 -24.83
C VAL A 205 6.03 5.51 -25.65
N PRO A 206 5.99 6.64 -26.35
CA PRO A 206 7.15 7.14 -27.09
C PRO A 206 8.37 7.31 -26.19
N ILE A 207 9.51 6.75 -26.59
CA ILE A 207 10.80 6.97 -25.95
C ILE A 207 11.47 8.14 -26.68
N LEU A 208 11.63 9.25 -25.99
CA LEU A 208 12.19 10.50 -26.55
C LEU A 208 13.71 10.47 -26.55
N ALA A 209 14.31 9.89 -25.51
CA ALA A 209 15.74 9.74 -25.37
C ALA A 209 16.10 8.66 -24.37
N PHE A 210 17.32 8.15 -24.44
CA PHE A 210 17.98 7.40 -23.37
C PHE A 210 19.07 8.28 -22.75
N VAL A 211 19.19 8.20 -21.43
CA VAL A 211 20.28 8.76 -20.64
C VAL A 211 21.14 7.58 -20.16
N THR A 212 22.43 7.65 -20.44
CA THR A 212 23.44 6.67 -19.99
C THR A 212 24.55 7.42 -19.29
N ASP A 213 25.15 6.80 -18.27
CA ASP A 213 26.41 7.23 -17.68
C ASP A 213 27.57 6.93 -18.63
#